data_606f24f536aab0957c6e709c07ddbe24
#
_entry.id   606f24f536aab0957c6e709c07ddbe24
#
_cell.length_a   1.000
_cell.length_b   1.000
_cell.length_c   1.000
_cell.angle_alpha   90.00
_cell.angle_beta   90.00
_cell.angle_gamma   90.00
#
_symmetry.space_group_name_H-M   'P 1'
#
loop_
_entity.id
_entity.type
_entity.pdbx_description
1 polymer ?
#
loop_
_entity_poly.entity_id
_entity_poly.type
_entity_poly.pdbx_seq_one_letter_code
_entity_poly.pdbx_strand_id
1 'polypeptide(L)'
;MDISSRYPRCVVVLGSTGSIGTQTIDVARRHPDKIKVVALAAGGRRVAELFDQVREFDVDKVAIASAPKDGIDSLDVPVLKDGRTPDIEFGPDAIRQLVHLPEVDVVVNSLVGAAGLRASYEALKAGKVLALANKESLVVGGDLIMPLAQEPGKLMPIDSEHGAIYQCLIGEDPREVSRLWVTASGGPFRGKKRADLMGIMPEQALKHPTWNMGAKISIDSSTLMNKGLEVIEAHHLFNMDYDRISVVVQPQSAIHSMVEFTDGSVKAHLGTTDMRIPIQYALSWPERWEAPVAPLDFTQLGSLQFEAPDTDTFRCLALAREAGKTGGTLPCVMNAANEIAVAAFLAKEGSYLGIAECVEAVMQAHQVQKVESVDQLEEVDAWARDMARKSIC
;
A
#
# COMPACT_ATOMS: atom_id res chain seq x y z
N MET A 1 22.72 10.18 -7.97
CA MET A 1 23.75 9.38 -7.27
C MET A 1 23.22 7.98 -7.12
N ASP A 2 23.99 6.99 -7.53
CA ASP A 2 23.64 5.59 -7.31
C ASP A 2 23.74 5.28 -5.80
N ILE A 3 22.60 5.08 -5.13
CA ILE A 3 22.54 4.74 -3.70
C ILE A 3 22.67 3.24 -3.45
N SER A 4 22.75 2.43 -4.53
CA SER A 4 22.78 0.96 -4.44
C SER A 4 23.97 0.41 -3.65
N SER A 5 25.07 1.16 -3.57
CA SER A 5 26.30 0.76 -2.89
C SER A 5 26.58 1.53 -1.59
N ARG A 6 25.69 2.46 -1.16
CA ARG A 6 25.91 3.28 0.03
C ARG A 6 25.19 2.68 1.24
N TYR A 7 25.93 2.33 2.26
CA TYR A 7 25.42 1.89 3.56
C TYR A 7 26.02 2.69 4.72
N PRO A 8 25.28 2.91 5.84
CA PRO A 8 23.84 2.64 5.95
C PRO A 8 23.01 3.59 5.09
N ARG A 9 21.88 3.10 4.57
CA ARG A 9 20.87 3.94 3.94
C ARG A 9 20.08 4.68 5.01
N CYS A 10 19.95 5.98 4.85
CA CYS A 10 19.16 6.83 5.75
C CYS A 10 17.68 6.74 5.36
N VAL A 11 16.85 6.21 6.23
CA VAL A 11 15.44 5.89 5.96
C VAL A 11 14.52 6.74 6.83
N VAL A 12 13.51 7.34 6.21
CA VAL A 12 12.33 7.87 6.91
C VAL A 12 11.17 6.90 6.79
N VAL A 13 10.46 6.64 7.90
CA VAL A 13 9.29 5.74 7.90
C VAL A 13 8.02 6.53 8.18
N LEU A 14 7.21 6.73 7.14
CA LEU A 14 5.91 7.38 7.24
C LEU A 14 4.85 6.32 7.59
N GLY A 15 4.18 6.48 8.72
CA GLY A 15 3.25 5.50 9.27
C GLY A 15 3.94 4.41 10.10
N SER A 16 5.00 4.75 10.85
CA SER A 16 5.90 3.82 11.55
C SER A 16 5.21 2.90 12.57
N THR A 17 4.11 3.32 13.15
CA THR A 17 3.29 2.51 14.07
C THR A 17 2.20 1.69 13.37
N GLY A 18 2.08 1.79 12.03
CA GLY A 18 1.18 0.96 11.21
C GLY A 18 1.69 -0.47 11.05
N SER A 19 0.87 -1.34 10.42
CA SER A 19 1.24 -2.75 10.19
C SER A 19 2.53 -2.89 9.38
N ILE A 20 2.69 -2.11 8.31
CA ILE A 20 3.91 -2.10 7.49
C ILE A 20 5.04 -1.36 8.20
N GLY A 21 4.72 -0.22 8.86
CA GLY A 21 5.72 0.56 9.58
C GLY A 21 6.43 -0.24 10.66
N THR A 22 5.71 -0.96 11.51
CA THR A 22 6.30 -1.81 12.57
C THR A 22 7.17 -2.93 12.01
N GLN A 23 6.79 -3.51 10.87
CA GLN A 23 7.60 -4.52 10.18
C GLN A 23 8.83 -3.90 9.50
N THR A 24 8.72 -2.65 9.02
CA THR A 24 9.88 -1.89 8.53
C THR A 24 10.89 -1.63 9.65
N ILE A 25 10.41 -1.26 10.84
CA ILE A 25 11.25 -1.10 12.04
C ILE A 25 11.91 -2.43 12.44
N ASP A 26 11.20 -3.57 12.34
CA ASP A 26 11.80 -4.89 12.59
C ASP A 26 12.93 -5.21 11.58
N VAL A 27 12.73 -4.91 10.30
CA VAL A 27 13.78 -5.05 9.28
C VAL A 27 14.97 -4.15 9.59
N ALA A 28 14.76 -2.89 9.96
CA ALA A 28 15.85 -1.96 10.32
C ALA A 28 16.64 -2.46 11.55
N ARG A 29 15.95 -3.02 12.55
CA ARG A 29 16.57 -3.60 13.75
C ARG A 29 17.50 -4.78 13.44
N ARG A 30 17.17 -5.56 12.41
CA ARG A 30 17.97 -6.72 11.98
C ARG A 30 19.20 -6.34 11.15
N HIS A 31 19.20 -5.15 10.56
CA HIS A 31 20.25 -4.68 9.66
C HIS A 31 20.79 -3.29 10.08
N PRO A 32 21.31 -3.12 11.31
CA PRO A 32 21.75 -1.83 11.82
C PRO A 32 22.99 -1.25 11.11
N ASP A 33 23.75 -2.10 10.44
CA ASP A 33 24.88 -1.74 9.57
C ASP A 33 24.44 -1.26 8.18
N LYS A 34 23.19 -1.55 7.76
CA LYS A 34 22.67 -1.27 6.43
C LYS A 34 21.56 -0.23 6.43
N ILE A 35 20.83 -0.07 7.52
CA ILE A 35 19.70 0.87 7.64
C ILE A 35 19.91 1.76 8.85
N LYS A 36 19.82 3.07 8.63
CA LYS A 36 19.74 4.09 9.67
C LYS A 36 18.38 4.77 9.60
N VAL A 37 17.52 4.54 10.59
CA VAL A 37 16.25 5.28 10.70
C VAL A 37 16.56 6.70 11.17
N VAL A 38 16.26 7.71 10.37
CA VAL A 38 16.58 9.12 10.64
C VAL A 38 15.38 9.96 10.98
N ALA A 39 14.17 9.54 10.58
CA ALA A 39 12.94 10.23 10.91
C ALA A 39 11.75 9.24 10.97
N LEU A 40 10.77 9.55 11.81
CA LEU A 40 9.57 8.74 12.02
C LEU A 40 8.31 9.60 11.94
N ALA A 41 7.26 9.08 11.28
CA ALA A 41 5.95 9.71 11.31
C ALA A 41 4.85 8.72 11.71
N ALA A 42 3.87 9.19 12.47
CA ALA A 42 2.71 8.39 12.88
C ALA A 42 1.42 9.22 12.97
N GLY A 43 0.25 8.55 13.00
CA GLY A 43 -1.07 9.18 13.04
C GLY A 43 -1.48 9.81 14.39
N GLY A 44 -0.75 9.52 15.47
CA GLY A 44 -1.03 10.06 16.81
C GLY A 44 -1.91 9.16 17.72
N ARG A 45 -2.39 8.01 17.24
CA ARG A 45 -3.16 7.06 18.09
C ARG A 45 -2.28 6.18 19.00
N ARG A 46 -1.06 5.89 18.58
CA ARG A 46 -0.09 5.01 19.24
C ARG A 46 1.22 5.76 19.51
N VAL A 47 1.11 6.87 20.25
CA VAL A 47 2.27 7.74 20.51
C VAL A 47 3.29 7.05 21.38
N ALA A 48 2.89 6.23 22.35
CA ALA A 48 3.82 5.48 23.19
C ALA A 48 4.72 4.55 22.36
N GLU A 49 4.12 3.80 21.41
CA GLU A 49 4.86 2.94 20.49
C GLU A 49 5.81 3.73 19.57
N LEU A 50 5.38 4.89 19.08
CA LEU A 50 6.25 5.80 18.33
C LEU A 50 7.47 6.22 19.18
N PHE A 51 7.25 6.59 20.44
CA PHE A 51 8.32 7.02 21.33
C PHE A 51 9.28 5.89 21.72
N ASP A 52 8.79 4.65 21.80
CA ASP A 52 9.65 3.48 21.96
C ASP A 52 10.57 3.30 20.74
N GLN A 53 10.06 3.49 19.53
CA GLN A 53 10.85 3.49 18.30
C GLN A 53 11.88 4.64 18.28
N VAL A 54 11.49 5.83 18.74
CA VAL A 54 12.40 6.99 18.87
C VAL A 54 13.55 6.68 19.82
N ARG A 55 13.28 6.11 21.01
CA ARG A 55 14.32 5.69 21.99
C ARG A 55 15.25 4.63 21.41
N GLU A 56 14.69 3.63 20.74
CA GLU A 56 15.44 2.50 20.19
C GLU A 56 16.45 2.96 19.12
N PHE A 57 15.98 3.76 18.16
CA PHE A 57 16.78 4.17 17.00
C PHE A 57 17.46 5.52 17.15
N ASP A 58 17.26 6.19 18.29
CA ASP A 58 17.83 7.51 18.59
C ASP A 58 17.44 8.57 17.55
N VAL A 59 16.15 8.62 17.20
CA VAL A 59 15.62 9.45 16.12
C VAL A 59 15.34 10.86 16.60
N ASP A 60 15.95 11.86 15.95
CA ASP A 60 15.79 13.28 16.30
C ASP A 60 14.55 13.92 15.64
N LYS A 61 14.09 13.44 14.50
CA LYS A 61 12.99 14.05 13.71
C LYS A 61 11.73 13.21 13.75
N VAL A 62 10.66 13.76 14.30
CA VAL A 62 9.40 13.07 14.54
C VAL A 62 8.22 13.91 14.05
N ALA A 63 7.31 13.33 13.28
CA ALA A 63 6.06 13.98 12.89
C ALA A 63 4.84 13.19 13.36
N ILE A 64 3.86 13.88 13.91
CA ILE A 64 2.60 13.30 14.39
C ILE A 64 1.43 13.98 13.66
N ALA A 65 0.63 13.22 12.90
CA ALA A 65 -0.44 13.78 12.06
C ALA A 65 -1.49 14.58 12.86
N SER A 66 -1.77 14.18 14.10
CA SER A 66 -2.74 14.85 14.96
C SER A 66 -2.14 15.12 16.33
N ALA A 67 -2.14 16.38 16.74
CA ALA A 67 -1.71 16.75 18.07
C ALA A 67 -2.61 16.07 19.13
N PRO A 68 -2.06 15.65 20.28
CA PRO A 68 -2.85 15.12 21.38
C PRO A 68 -3.78 16.21 21.93
N LYS A 69 -4.99 15.80 22.34
CA LYS A 69 -6.01 16.73 22.86
C LYS A 69 -5.53 17.53 24.07
N ASP A 70 -4.70 16.91 24.90
CA ASP A 70 -4.19 17.47 26.15
C ASP A 70 -2.83 18.19 25.99
N GLY A 71 -2.40 18.43 24.75
CA GLY A 71 -1.14 19.08 24.42
C GLY A 71 0.08 18.14 24.50
N ILE A 72 1.24 18.64 24.06
CA ILE A 72 2.49 17.89 24.04
C ILE A 72 3.02 17.60 25.47
N ASP A 73 2.72 18.47 26.42
CA ASP A 73 3.16 18.33 27.81
C ASP A 73 2.52 17.11 28.52
N SER A 74 1.46 16.55 27.94
CA SER A 74 0.85 15.31 28.43
C SER A 74 1.58 14.05 27.98
N LEU A 75 2.58 14.18 27.08
CA LEU A 75 3.33 13.08 26.51
C LEU A 75 4.62 12.83 27.29
N ASP A 76 4.96 11.55 27.52
CA ASP A 76 6.27 11.12 28.04
C ASP A 76 7.31 11.18 26.90
N VAL A 77 7.74 12.42 26.55
CA VAL A 77 8.68 12.68 25.46
C VAL A 77 10.02 12.00 25.74
N PRO A 78 10.54 11.19 24.81
CA PRO A 78 11.81 10.50 25.01
C PRO A 78 13.00 11.48 25.08
N VAL A 79 14.05 11.07 25.81
CA VAL A 79 15.35 11.73 25.80
C VAL A 79 16.27 10.90 24.92
N LEU A 80 16.96 11.55 23.98
CA LEU A 80 17.94 10.96 23.07
C LEU A 80 19.25 10.65 23.81
N LYS A 81 20.12 9.84 23.20
CA LYS A 81 21.41 9.44 23.79
C LYS A 81 22.34 10.61 24.10
N ASP A 82 22.19 11.71 23.39
CA ASP A 82 22.95 12.96 23.63
C ASP A 82 22.32 13.89 24.67
N GLY A 83 21.21 13.48 25.29
CA GLY A 83 20.50 14.22 26.35
C GLY A 83 19.49 15.25 25.84
N ARG A 84 19.32 15.41 24.50
CA ARG A 84 18.28 16.29 23.92
C ARG A 84 16.95 15.58 23.85
N THR A 85 15.88 16.33 23.68
CA THR A 85 14.57 15.83 23.24
C THR A 85 14.51 15.83 21.71
N PRO A 86 13.79 14.87 21.09
CA PRO A 86 13.56 14.91 19.65
C PRO A 86 12.74 16.15 19.26
N ASP A 87 12.95 16.61 18.04
CA ASP A 87 12.15 17.64 17.40
C ASP A 87 10.83 17.02 16.93
N ILE A 88 9.73 17.38 17.58
CA ILE A 88 8.40 16.80 17.33
C ILE A 88 7.50 17.86 16.72
N GLU A 89 7.09 17.63 15.47
CA GLU A 89 6.16 18.49 14.77
C GLU A 89 4.80 17.83 14.57
N PHE A 90 3.75 18.64 14.42
CA PHE A 90 2.38 18.17 14.30
C PHE A 90 1.74 18.60 12.98
N GLY A 91 0.84 17.75 12.49
CA GLY A 91 0.05 18.00 11.30
C GLY A 91 0.56 17.30 10.05
N PRO A 92 -0.23 17.30 8.97
CA PRO A 92 0.14 16.67 7.70
C PRO A 92 1.37 17.33 7.05
N ASP A 93 1.59 18.62 7.27
CA ASP A 93 2.74 19.34 6.75
C ASP A 93 4.04 18.88 7.38
N ALA A 94 4.03 18.60 8.69
CA ALA A 94 5.18 18.05 9.39
C ALA A 94 5.61 16.70 8.80
N ILE A 95 4.65 15.84 8.45
CA ILE A 95 4.95 14.56 7.80
C ILE A 95 5.62 14.78 6.44
N ARG A 96 5.15 15.76 5.67
CA ARG A 96 5.73 16.10 4.36
C ARG A 96 7.14 16.67 4.47
N GLN A 97 7.41 17.46 5.51
CA GLN A 97 8.74 18.03 5.72
C GLN A 97 9.82 16.96 5.92
N LEU A 98 9.47 15.82 6.53
CA LEU A 98 10.43 14.73 6.74
C LEU A 98 10.99 14.16 5.44
N VAL A 99 10.26 14.18 4.32
CA VAL A 99 10.76 13.66 3.04
C VAL A 99 11.81 14.58 2.41
N HIS A 100 11.86 15.85 2.82
CA HIS A 100 12.82 16.83 2.31
C HIS A 100 14.12 16.91 3.11
N LEU A 101 14.24 16.15 4.21
CA LEU A 101 15.47 16.11 4.99
C LEU A 101 16.66 15.72 4.08
N PRO A 102 17.76 16.49 4.08
CA PRO A 102 18.85 16.29 3.13
C PRO A 102 19.55 14.93 3.29
N GLU A 103 19.61 14.41 4.50
CA GLU A 103 20.21 13.11 4.82
C GLU A 103 19.38 11.91 4.40
N VAL A 104 18.09 12.05 4.10
CA VAL A 104 17.21 10.94 3.71
C VAL A 104 17.59 10.42 2.34
N ASP A 105 17.84 9.12 2.23
CA ASP A 105 18.04 8.38 0.99
C ASP A 105 16.75 7.73 0.51
N VAL A 106 15.99 7.11 1.43
CA VAL A 106 14.80 6.31 1.14
C VAL A 106 13.62 6.77 2.00
N VAL A 107 12.48 6.96 1.36
CA VAL A 107 11.19 7.20 2.01
C VAL A 107 10.35 5.92 1.96
N VAL A 108 10.08 5.32 3.12
CA VAL A 108 9.09 4.25 3.24
C VAL A 108 7.73 4.90 3.47
N ASN A 109 6.86 4.87 2.47
CA ASN A 109 5.50 5.39 2.60
C ASN A 109 4.52 4.26 2.91
N SER A 110 4.15 4.14 4.19
CA SER A 110 3.15 3.21 4.71
C SER A 110 1.94 3.92 5.33
N LEU A 111 1.66 5.14 4.91
CA LEU A 111 0.42 5.86 5.23
C LEU A 111 -0.77 5.11 4.61
N VAL A 112 -1.95 5.29 5.17
CA VAL A 112 -3.18 4.62 4.70
C VAL A 112 -4.03 5.60 3.88
N GLY A 113 -4.55 5.12 2.75
CA GLY A 113 -5.47 5.86 1.90
C GLY A 113 -4.80 6.98 1.09
N ALA A 114 -5.61 7.87 0.53
CA ALA A 114 -5.14 8.97 -0.33
C ALA A 114 -4.18 9.96 0.37
N ALA A 115 -4.14 9.96 1.71
CA ALA A 115 -3.21 10.79 2.49
C ALA A 115 -1.73 10.53 2.18
N GLY A 116 -1.39 9.37 1.60
CA GLY A 116 -0.03 9.03 1.18
C GLY A 116 0.41 9.66 -0.14
N LEU A 117 -0.51 10.11 -0.99
CA LEU A 117 -0.22 10.58 -2.34
C LEU A 117 0.79 11.73 -2.37
N ARG A 118 0.52 12.79 -1.61
CA ARG A 118 1.39 13.98 -1.61
C ARG A 118 2.80 13.66 -1.11
N ALA A 119 2.92 12.83 -0.07
CA ALA A 119 4.23 12.41 0.45
C ALA A 119 5.02 11.59 -0.59
N SER A 120 4.34 10.69 -1.33
CA SER A 120 4.95 9.93 -2.44
C SER A 120 5.44 10.84 -3.56
N TYR A 121 4.61 11.78 -3.99
CA TYR A 121 4.94 12.73 -5.03
C TYR A 121 6.13 13.61 -4.65
N GLU A 122 6.11 14.19 -3.44
CA GLU A 122 7.16 15.07 -2.93
C GLU A 122 8.49 14.33 -2.71
N ALA A 123 8.44 13.08 -2.22
CA ALA A 123 9.64 12.25 -2.05
C ALA A 123 10.38 12.04 -3.38
N LEU A 124 9.66 11.65 -4.43
CA LEU A 124 10.25 11.46 -5.75
C LEU A 124 10.73 12.78 -6.37
N LYS A 125 9.95 13.87 -6.23
CA LYS A 125 10.34 15.21 -6.68
C LYS A 125 11.59 15.72 -5.97
N ALA A 126 11.78 15.40 -4.68
CA ALA A 126 12.99 15.69 -3.92
C ALA A 126 14.17 14.78 -4.27
N GLY A 127 14.03 13.88 -5.24
CA GLY A 127 15.09 13.00 -5.69
C GLY A 127 15.32 11.78 -4.77
N LYS A 128 14.45 11.50 -3.80
CA LYS A 128 14.57 10.35 -2.89
C LYS A 128 14.12 9.05 -3.57
N VAL A 129 14.57 7.91 -3.06
CA VAL A 129 13.97 6.62 -3.41
C VAL A 129 12.70 6.44 -2.63
N LEU A 130 11.64 5.98 -3.31
CA LEU A 130 10.35 5.71 -2.71
C LEU A 130 10.14 4.19 -2.56
N ALA A 131 10.15 3.68 -1.34
CA ALA A 131 9.69 2.34 -0.99
C ALA A 131 8.20 2.42 -0.65
N LEU A 132 7.35 2.02 -1.60
CA LEU A 132 5.92 2.32 -1.60
C LEU A 132 5.09 1.14 -1.11
N ALA A 133 4.46 1.29 0.07
CA ALA A 133 3.42 0.40 0.58
C ALA A 133 2.01 1.01 0.41
N ASN A 134 1.91 2.32 0.26
CA ASN A 134 0.65 3.03 0.03
C ASN A 134 0.23 2.92 -1.44
N LYS A 135 -0.47 1.84 -1.79
CA LYS A 135 -0.94 1.60 -3.16
C LYS A 135 -1.87 2.69 -3.69
N GLU A 136 -2.61 3.32 -2.80
CA GLU A 136 -3.53 4.41 -3.14
C GLU A 136 -2.81 5.59 -3.80
N SER A 137 -1.53 5.81 -3.50
CA SER A 137 -0.72 6.83 -4.19
C SER A 137 -0.67 6.61 -5.71
N LEU A 138 -0.50 5.38 -6.17
CA LEU A 138 -0.50 5.05 -7.60
C LEU A 138 -1.90 4.95 -8.17
N VAL A 139 -2.86 4.44 -7.41
CA VAL A 139 -4.27 4.38 -7.83
C VAL A 139 -4.81 5.78 -8.12
N VAL A 140 -4.53 6.74 -7.23
CA VAL A 140 -5.06 8.11 -7.31
C VAL A 140 -4.20 9.00 -8.22
N GLY A 141 -2.89 8.89 -8.13
CA GLY A 141 -1.95 9.82 -8.74
C GLY A 141 -0.84 9.17 -9.58
N GLY A 142 -1.05 7.96 -10.08
CA GLY A 142 -0.04 7.24 -10.88
C GLY A 142 0.46 8.03 -12.08
N ASP A 143 -0.42 8.77 -12.75
CA ASP A 143 -0.08 9.67 -13.88
C ASP A 143 0.92 10.78 -13.49
N LEU A 144 0.90 11.23 -12.23
CA LEU A 144 1.83 12.24 -11.71
C LEU A 144 3.10 11.63 -11.12
N ILE A 145 3.00 10.44 -10.53
CA ILE A 145 4.09 9.77 -9.81
C ILE A 145 5.05 9.08 -10.77
N MET A 146 4.54 8.29 -11.73
CA MET A 146 5.39 7.46 -12.59
C MET A 146 6.35 8.26 -13.48
N PRO A 147 6.01 9.46 -13.99
CA PRO A 147 7.00 10.29 -14.70
C PRO A 147 8.22 10.69 -13.85
N LEU A 148 8.11 10.70 -12.52
CA LEU A 148 9.21 11.01 -11.59
C LEU A 148 10.04 9.77 -11.20
N ALA A 149 9.59 8.58 -11.55
CA ALA A 149 10.17 7.29 -11.12
C ALA A 149 10.69 6.44 -12.28
N GLN A 150 11.22 7.08 -13.34
CA GLN A 150 11.65 6.38 -14.57
C GLN A 150 12.93 5.55 -14.40
N GLU A 151 13.76 5.86 -13.41
CA GLU A 151 15.00 5.13 -13.15
C GLU A 151 14.72 3.82 -12.39
N PRO A 152 15.35 2.69 -12.75
CA PRO A 152 15.23 1.45 -11.98
C PRO A 152 15.60 1.65 -10.51
N GLY A 153 14.77 1.14 -9.60
CA GLY A 153 14.98 1.29 -8.16
C GLY A 153 14.57 2.64 -7.56
N LYS A 154 14.10 3.58 -8.38
CA LYS A 154 13.61 4.89 -7.91
C LYS A 154 12.31 4.77 -7.13
N LEU A 155 11.42 3.89 -7.57
CA LEU A 155 10.23 3.45 -6.87
C LEU A 155 10.30 1.94 -6.69
N MET A 156 10.26 1.48 -5.44
CA MET A 156 10.28 0.07 -5.07
C MET A 156 8.94 -0.32 -4.43
N PRO A 157 8.18 -1.23 -5.06
CA PRO A 157 6.91 -1.67 -4.48
C PRO A 157 7.14 -2.55 -3.24
N ILE A 158 6.44 -2.23 -2.16
CA ILE A 158 6.39 -3.06 -0.94
C ILE A 158 5.21 -4.03 -0.99
N ASP A 159 4.14 -3.69 -1.73
CA ASP A 159 3.03 -4.62 -1.91
C ASP A 159 3.56 -5.96 -2.44
N SER A 160 3.14 -7.07 -1.81
CA SER A 160 3.71 -8.40 -2.07
C SER A 160 3.56 -8.84 -3.52
N GLU A 161 2.43 -8.57 -4.12
CA GLU A 161 2.12 -8.92 -5.50
C GLU A 161 2.97 -8.12 -6.50
N HIS A 162 3.12 -6.83 -6.27
CA HIS A 162 3.91 -5.96 -7.14
C HIS A 162 5.41 -6.18 -6.95
N GLY A 163 5.85 -6.39 -5.70
CA GLY A 163 7.22 -6.83 -5.40
C GLY A 163 7.56 -8.16 -6.07
N ALA A 164 6.60 -9.08 -6.17
CA ALA A 164 6.76 -10.34 -6.89
C ALA A 164 6.90 -10.15 -8.39
N ILE A 165 6.01 -9.35 -9.01
CA ILE A 165 6.07 -9.03 -10.45
C ILE A 165 7.39 -8.32 -10.76
N TYR A 166 7.78 -7.31 -9.96
CA TYR A 166 9.04 -6.60 -10.13
C TYR A 166 10.23 -7.56 -10.17
N GLN A 167 10.29 -8.53 -9.24
CA GLN A 167 11.36 -9.51 -9.18
C GLN A 167 11.33 -10.49 -10.36
N CYS A 168 10.15 -10.87 -10.87
CA CYS A 168 10.02 -11.72 -12.05
C CYS A 168 10.48 -11.03 -13.35
N LEU A 169 10.41 -9.69 -13.40
CA LEU A 169 10.78 -8.88 -14.55
C LEU A 169 12.28 -8.53 -14.59
N ILE A 170 13.05 -8.77 -13.54
CA ILE A 170 14.49 -8.45 -13.51
C ILE A 170 15.22 -9.23 -14.61
N GLY A 171 15.88 -8.48 -15.49
CA GLY A 171 16.66 -9.05 -16.61
C GLY A 171 15.83 -9.46 -17.82
N GLU A 172 14.51 -9.23 -17.80
CA GLU A 172 13.60 -9.50 -18.90
C GLU A 172 13.37 -8.26 -19.76
N ASP A 173 13.05 -8.47 -21.03
CA ASP A 173 12.59 -7.40 -21.91
C ASP A 173 11.09 -7.17 -21.72
N PRO A 174 10.64 -5.95 -21.32
CA PRO A 174 9.21 -5.66 -21.15
C PRO A 174 8.37 -5.92 -22.41
N ARG A 175 8.96 -5.91 -23.60
CA ARG A 175 8.28 -6.19 -24.87
C ARG A 175 7.90 -7.66 -25.02
N GLU A 176 8.59 -8.55 -24.32
CA GLU A 176 8.35 -10.00 -24.33
C GLU A 176 7.32 -10.44 -23.27
N VAL A 177 6.87 -9.54 -22.39
CA VAL A 177 5.82 -9.82 -21.43
C VAL A 177 4.47 -9.84 -22.14
N SER A 178 3.76 -10.96 -22.08
CA SER A 178 2.39 -11.07 -22.64
C SER A 178 1.32 -10.70 -21.63
N ARG A 179 1.51 -11.05 -20.35
CA ARG A 179 0.49 -10.87 -19.30
C ARG A 179 1.08 -10.82 -17.90
N LEU A 180 0.47 -10.01 -17.04
CA LEU A 180 0.68 -10.06 -15.59
C LEU A 180 -0.47 -10.83 -14.92
N TRP A 181 -0.13 -11.74 -14.02
CA TRP A 181 -1.07 -12.48 -13.20
C TRP A 181 -0.97 -12.02 -11.74
N VAL A 182 -1.91 -11.19 -11.31
CA VAL A 182 -2.00 -10.70 -9.94
C VAL A 182 -2.78 -11.72 -9.12
N THR A 183 -2.12 -12.35 -8.13
CA THR A 183 -2.77 -13.37 -7.32
C THR A 183 -3.61 -12.76 -6.20
N ALA A 184 -4.66 -13.43 -5.79
CA ALA A 184 -5.54 -13.06 -4.69
C ALA A 184 -5.76 -14.25 -3.76
N SER A 185 -5.89 -14.02 -2.45
CA SER A 185 -6.32 -15.09 -1.52
C SER A 185 -7.79 -15.50 -1.74
N GLY A 186 -8.58 -14.60 -2.34
CA GLY A 186 -10.04 -14.73 -2.48
C GLY A 186 -10.82 -14.19 -1.27
N GLY A 187 -10.12 -13.79 -0.20
CA GLY A 187 -10.73 -13.23 1.01
C GLY A 187 -11.55 -14.23 1.84
N PRO A 188 -12.17 -13.78 2.94
CA PRO A 188 -12.92 -14.65 3.86
C PRO A 188 -14.24 -15.18 3.29
N PHE A 189 -14.74 -14.61 2.19
CA PHE A 189 -16.03 -14.98 1.60
C PHE A 189 -15.90 -15.72 0.28
N ARG A 190 -14.72 -16.21 -0.07
CA ARG A 190 -14.50 -17.05 -1.26
C ARG A 190 -15.51 -18.19 -1.32
N GLY A 191 -16.13 -18.37 -2.49
CA GLY A 191 -17.17 -19.39 -2.75
C GLY A 191 -18.60 -19.02 -2.31
N LYS A 192 -18.80 -17.91 -1.58
CA LYS A 192 -20.13 -17.39 -1.26
C LYS A 192 -20.75 -16.67 -2.47
N LYS A 193 -22.09 -16.61 -2.48
CA LYS A 193 -22.85 -15.85 -3.47
C LYS A 193 -23.45 -14.59 -2.84
N ARG A 194 -23.88 -13.63 -3.66
CA ARG A 194 -24.44 -12.35 -3.20
C ARG A 194 -25.51 -12.51 -2.10
N ALA A 195 -26.38 -13.53 -2.22
CA ALA A 195 -27.42 -13.79 -1.21
C ALA A 195 -26.84 -14.14 0.17
N ASP A 196 -25.69 -14.82 0.20
CA ASP A 196 -25.00 -15.21 1.44
C ASP A 196 -24.29 -14.03 2.12
N LEU A 197 -24.14 -12.91 1.40
CA LEU A 197 -23.43 -11.72 1.87
C LEU A 197 -24.36 -10.67 2.49
N MET A 198 -25.69 -10.91 2.44
CA MET A 198 -26.65 -10.06 3.14
C MET A 198 -26.46 -10.21 4.67
N GLY A 199 -26.38 -9.08 5.37
CA GLY A 199 -26.23 -9.09 6.83
C GLY A 199 -24.84 -9.48 7.35
N ILE A 200 -23.83 -9.52 6.50
CA ILE A 200 -22.44 -9.69 6.94
C ILE A 200 -22.05 -8.54 7.87
N MET A 201 -21.46 -8.90 9.01
CA MET A 201 -20.97 -7.95 10.01
C MET A 201 -19.46 -7.74 9.87
N PRO A 202 -18.92 -6.57 10.32
CA PRO A 202 -17.50 -6.27 10.25
C PRO A 202 -16.59 -7.35 10.82
N GLU A 203 -16.97 -7.94 11.94
CA GLU A 203 -16.20 -8.97 12.64
C GLU A 203 -16.00 -10.24 11.80
N GLN A 204 -16.88 -10.51 10.83
CA GLN A 204 -16.77 -11.63 9.90
C GLN A 204 -15.83 -11.28 8.74
N ALA A 205 -15.92 -10.05 8.22
CA ALA A 205 -15.10 -9.58 7.10
C ALA A 205 -13.63 -9.32 7.51
N LEU A 206 -13.38 -9.03 8.78
CA LEU A 206 -12.04 -8.84 9.33
C LEU A 206 -11.25 -10.15 9.52
N LYS A 207 -11.89 -11.32 9.43
CA LYS A 207 -11.23 -12.63 9.58
C LYS A 207 -10.59 -13.10 8.28
N HIS A 208 -9.44 -12.49 7.94
CA HIS A 208 -8.72 -12.93 6.74
C HIS A 208 -8.08 -14.32 6.95
N PRO A 209 -8.16 -15.26 5.95
CA PRO A 209 -7.72 -16.64 6.13
C PRO A 209 -6.21 -16.83 6.27
N THR A 210 -5.39 -15.94 5.68
CA THR A 210 -3.92 -16.12 5.56
C THR A 210 -3.12 -14.93 6.08
N TRP A 211 -3.63 -13.71 6.03
CA TRP A 211 -2.91 -12.50 6.39
C TRP A 211 -3.45 -11.84 7.65
N ASN A 212 -2.56 -11.32 8.50
CA ASN A 212 -2.94 -10.42 9.59
C ASN A 212 -2.69 -8.97 9.15
N MET A 213 -3.77 -8.27 8.82
CA MET A 213 -3.73 -6.96 8.17
C MET A 213 -4.55 -5.91 8.94
N GLY A 214 -4.35 -4.64 8.58
CA GLY A 214 -5.18 -3.55 9.07
C GLY A 214 -6.65 -3.68 8.66
N ALA A 215 -7.55 -3.03 9.40
CA ALA A 215 -9.00 -3.17 9.20
C ALA A 215 -9.44 -2.80 7.77
N LYS A 216 -9.01 -1.65 7.24
CA LYS A 216 -9.40 -1.19 5.87
C LYS A 216 -9.03 -2.22 4.81
N ILE A 217 -7.77 -2.65 4.76
CA ILE A 217 -7.31 -3.60 3.74
C ILE A 217 -7.94 -5.00 3.90
N SER A 218 -8.32 -5.41 5.12
CA SER A 218 -9.06 -6.66 5.35
C SER A 218 -10.46 -6.60 4.72
N ILE A 219 -11.17 -5.47 4.86
CA ILE A 219 -12.45 -5.27 4.17
C ILE A 219 -12.24 -5.22 2.65
N ASP A 220 -11.25 -4.49 2.16
CA ASP A 220 -10.91 -4.42 0.73
C ASP A 220 -10.57 -5.80 0.14
N SER A 221 -9.86 -6.64 0.90
CA SER A 221 -9.61 -8.03 0.51
C SER A 221 -10.91 -8.83 0.41
N SER A 222 -11.82 -8.66 1.39
CA SER A 222 -13.09 -9.38 1.42
C SER A 222 -14.02 -9.05 0.25
N THR A 223 -13.97 -7.80 -0.23
CA THR A 223 -14.78 -7.29 -1.38
C THR A 223 -14.09 -7.45 -2.73
N LEU A 224 -12.84 -7.91 -2.77
CA LEU A 224 -11.93 -7.85 -3.92
C LEU A 224 -11.59 -6.42 -4.39
N MET A 225 -11.91 -5.37 -3.62
CA MET A 225 -11.44 -4.02 -3.91
C MET A 225 -9.91 -3.93 -3.82
N ASN A 226 -9.28 -4.57 -2.82
CA ASN A 226 -7.82 -4.60 -2.72
C ASN A 226 -7.18 -5.07 -4.04
N LYS A 227 -7.74 -6.12 -4.62
CA LYS A 227 -7.25 -6.65 -5.90
C LYS A 227 -7.54 -5.71 -7.08
N GLY A 228 -8.64 -4.97 -7.00
CA GLY A 228 -8.95 -3.89 -7.94
C GLY A 228 -7.93 -2.75 -7.89
N LEU A 229 -7.58 -2.29 -6.69
CA LEU A 229 -6.53 -1.27 -6.48
C LEU A 229 -5.18 -1.75 -7.02
N GLU A 230 -4.84 -3.01 -6.78
CA GLU A 230 -3.60 -3.63 -7.24
C GLU A 230 -3.52 -3.78 -8.77
N VAL A 231 -4.64 -3.98 -9.45
CA VAL A 231 -4.68 -3.98 -10.93
C VAL A 231 -4.34 -2.58 -11.47
N ILE A 232 -4.83 -1.51 -10.83
CA ILE A 232 -4.52 -0.13 -11.22
C ILE A 232 -3.04 0.17 -10.90
N GLU A 233 -2.56 -0.24 -9.74
CA GLU A 233 -1.16 -0.07 -9.36
C GLU A 233 -0.22 -0.80 -10.34
N ALA A 234 -0.54 -2.06 -10.72
CA ALA A 234 0.24 -2.82 -11.70
C ALA A 234 0.28 -2.14 -13.07
N HIS A 235 -0.84 -1.55 -13.51
CA HIS A 235 -0.88 -0.76 -14.74
C HIS A 235 0.16 0.35 -14.72
N HIS A 236 0.18 1.14 -13.66
CA HIS A 236 1.12 2.26 -13.53
C HIS A 236 2.57 1.78 -13.36
N LEU A 237 2.84 0.86 -12.43
CA LEU A 237 4.19 0.39 -12.12
C LEU A 237 4.90 -0.26 -13.31
N PHE A 238 4.17 -1.04 -14.09
CA PHE A 238 4.74 -1.86 -15.16
C PHE A 238 4.37 -1.38 -16.56
N ASN A 239 3.68 -0.24 -16.66
CA ASN A 239 3.19 0.32 -17.93
C ASN A 239 2.48 -0.74 -18.79
N MET A 240 1.58 -1.51 -18.16
CA MET A 240 0.89 -2.64 -18.77
C MET A 240 -0.59 -2.31 -18.99
N ASP A 241 -1.10 -2.58 -20.18
CA ASP A 241 -2.52 -2.38 -20.50
C ASP A 241 -3.42 -3.25 -19.59
N TYR A 242 -4.56 -2.72 -19.17
CA TYR A 242 -5.51 -3.39 -18.27
C TYR A 242 -5.97 -4.76 -18.80
N ASP A 243 -6.05 -4.95 -20.12
CA ASP A 243 -6.45 -6.22 -20.76
C ASP A 243 -5.35 -7.30 -20.67
N ARG A 244 -4.13 -6.89 -20.35
CA ARG A 244 -2.99 -7.76 -20.12
C ARG A 244 -2.68 -7.96 -18.63
N ILE A 245 -3.52 -7.44 -17.72
CA ILE A 245 -3.43 -7.66 -16.28
C ILE A 245 -4.59 -8.54 -15.86
N SER A 246 -4.31 -9.79 -15.51
CA SER A 246 -5.32 -10.77 -15.07
C SER A 246 -5.22 -11.00 -13.56
N VAL A 247 -6.38 -11.29 -12.96
CA VAL A 247 -6.47 -11.70 -11.56
C VAL A 247 -6.74 -13.19 -11.50
N VAL A 248 -6.05 -13.88 -10.62
CA VAL A 248 -6.29 -15.29 -10.30
C VAL A 248 -6.34 -15.49 -8.80
N VAL A 249 -7.31 -16.23 -8.31
CA VAL A 249 -7.40 -16.60 -6.89
C VAL A 249 -6.49 -17.79 -6.63
N GLN A 250 -5.56 -17.62 -5.69
CA GLN A 250 -4.62 -18.62 -5.18
C GLN A 250 -4.75 -18.68 -3.66
N PRO A 251 -5.62 -19.55 -3.12
CA PRO A 251 -6.06 -19.49 -1.72
C PRO A 251 -4.95 -19.70 -0.69
N GLN A 252 -3.92 -20.47 -1.03
CA GLN A 252 -2.78 -20.73 -0.14
C GLN A 252 -1.87 -19.51 0.02
N SER A 253 -1.99 -18.52 -0.88
CA SER A 253 -1.15 -17.29 -0.91
C SER A 253 0.36 -17.58 -0.92
N ALA A 254 0.76 -18.75 -1.42
CA ALA A 254 2.17 -19.13 -1.56
C ALA A 254 2.82 -18.56 -2.83
N ILE A 255 2.01 -18.30 -3.87
CA ILE A 255 2.40 -17.57 -5.07
C ILE A 255 1.91 -16.13 -4.92
N HIS A 256 2.86 -15.19 -4.90
CA HIS A 256 2.54 -13.78 -4.70
C HIS A 256 2.20 -13.04 -5.99
N SER A 257 2.65 -13.47 -7.14
CA SER A 257 2.18 -13.11 -8.50
C SER A 257 3.05 -13.81 -9.56
N MET A 258 2.67 -13.66 -10.85
CA MET A 258 3.35 -14.31 -11.95
C MET A 258 3.41 -13.38 -13.17
N VAL A 259 4.40 -13.62 -14.01
CA VAL A 259 4.58 -12.95 -15.32
C VAL A 259 4.58 -14.00 -16.42
N GLU A 260 3.71 -13.84 -17.40
CA GLU A 260 3.62 -14.67 -18.59
C GLU A 260 4.32 -13.97 -19.76
N PHE A 261 5.11 -14.72 -20.51
CA PHE A 261 5.88 -14.23 -21.65
C PHE A 261 5.28 -14.65 -22.99
N THR A 262 5.74 -14.04 -24.07
CA THR A 262 5.20 -14.26 -25.43
C THR A 262 5.43 -15.67 -25.95
N ASP A 263 6.42 -16.40 -25.40
CA ASP A 263 6.68 -17.81 -25.72
C ASP A 263 5.80 -18.80 -24.93
N GLY A 264 4.91 -18.27 -24.06
CA GLY A 264 4.03 -19.06 -23.22
C GLY A 264 4.66 -19.50 -21.89
N SER A 265 5.93 -19.16 -21.63
CA SER A 265 6.54 -19.44 -20.33
C SER A 265 6.01 -18.52 -19.24
N VAL A 266 6.03 -18.98 -17.99
CA VAL A 266 5.55 -18.21 -16.82
C VAL A 266 6.61 -18.22 -15.74
N LYS A 267 7.01 -17.03 -15.27
CA LYS A 267 7.77 -16.89 -14.02
C LYS A 267 6.84 -16.57 -12.87
N ALA A 268 7.04 -17.23 -11.74
CA ALA A 268 6.26 -17.04 -10.52
C ALA A 268 7.19 -16.73 -9.34
N HIS A 269 6.78 -15.81 -8.49
CA HIS A 269 7.46 -15.56 -7.22
C HIS A 269 6.69 -16.28 -6.11
N LEU A 270 7.40 -17.17 -5.40
CA LEU A 270 6.85 -17.92 -4.26
C LEU A 270 7.58 -17.48 -2.98
N GLY A 271 6.82 -17.41 -1.90
CA GLY A 271 7.37 -17.04 -0.59
C GLY A 271 6.40 -17.28 0.55
N THR A 272 6.92 -17.17 1.76
CA THR A 272 6.12 -17.15 2.99
C THR A 272 5.29 -15.87 3.04
N THR A 273 4.08 -15.95 3.62
CA THR A 273 3.16 -14.81 3.79
C THR A 273 3.62 -13.88 4.92
N ASP A 274 4.70 -13.13 4.68
CA ASP A 274 5.28 -12.20 5.65
C ASP A 274 5.77 -10.92 4.93
N MET A 275 5.23 -9.77 5.34
CA MET A 275 5.54 -8.50 4.69
C MET A 275 6.97 -8.02 4.90
N ARG A 276 7.72 -8.58 5.88
CA ARG A 276 9.15 -8.25 6.06
C ARG A 276 9.99 -8.65 4.84
N ILE A 277 9.57 -9.68 4.08
CA ILE A 277 10.26 -10.10 2.86
C ILE A 277 10.22 -8.99 1.79
N PRO A 278 9.06 -8.52 1.31
CA PRO A 278 9.01 -7.45 0.31
C PRO A 278 9.51 -6.11 0.86
N ILE A 279 9.28 -5.79 2.13
CA ILE A 279 9.86 -4.59 2.77
C ILE A 279 11.39 -4.62 2.70
N GLN A 280 11.99 -5.73 3.14
CA GLN A 280 13.43 -5.90 3.11
C GLN A 280 13.97 -5.81 1.69
N TYR A 281 13.29 -6.44 0.73
CA TYR A 281 13.73 -6.38 -0.67
C TYR A 281 13.67 -4.96 -1.23
N ALA A 282 12.61 -4.19 -0.93
CA ALA A 282 12.52 -2.79 -1.33
C ALA A 282 13.65 -1.92 -0.74
N LEU A 283 14.11 -2.24 0.47
CA LEU A 283 15.20 -1.54 1.15
C LEU A 283 16.59 -2.06 0.77
N SER A 284 16.71 -3.31 0.31
CA SER A 284 18.00 -3.92 -0.03
C SER A 284 18.35 -3.80 -1.51
N TRP A 285 17.37 -3.57 -2.40
CA TRP A 285 17.60 -3.59 -3.85
C TRP A 285 18.86 -2.81 -4.27
N PRO A 286 19.70 -3.35 -5.17
CA PRO A 286 19.53 -4.58 -5.94
C PRO A 286 20.02 -5.87 -5.23
N GLU A 287 20.46 -5.77 -3.99
CA GLU A 287 20.97 -6.92 -3.21
C GLU A 287 19.81 -7.76 -2.62
N ARG A 288 20.18 -8.96 -2.13
CA ARG A 288 19.34 -9.78 -1.25
C ARG A 288 20.06 -9.99 0.07
N TRP A 289 19.38 -9.64 1.17
CA TRP A 289 19.90 -9.89 2.52
C TRP A 289 19.33 -11.19 3.06
N GLU A 290 19.89 -11.68 4.17
CA GLU A 290 19.40 -12.86 4.86
C GLU A 290 17.89 -12.75 5.16
N ALA A 291 17.17 -13.85 4.95
CA ALA A 291 15.72 -13.87 5.10
C ALA A 291 15.29 -13.53 6.55
N PRO A 292 14.32 -12.62 6.75
CA PRO A 292 13.86 -12.22 8.07
C PRO A 292 12.97 -13.29 8.73
N VAL A 293 12.59 -14.33 7.98
CA VAL A 293 11.69 -15.42 8.38
C VAL A 293 12.15 -16.75 7.78
N ALA A 294 11.65 -17.85 8.30
CA ALA A 294 11.90 -19.16 7.72
C ALA A 294 11.45 -19.22 6.25
N PRO A 295 12.27 -19.80 5.36
CA PRO A 295 11.90 -19.94 3.95
C PRO A 295 10.70 -20.88 3.79
N LEU A 296 10.06 -20.78 2.62
CA LEU A 296 8.97 -21.67 2.24
C LEU A 296 9.46 -23.12 2.14
N ASP A 297 8.81 -24.02 2.85
CA ASP A 297 9.09 -25.46 2.78
C ASP A 297 8.20 -26.14 1.72
N PHE A 298 8.78 -26.45 0.57
CA PHE A 298 8.06 -27.08 -0.53
C PHE A 298 7.55 -28.48 -0.19
N THR A 299 8.11 -29.17 0.81
CA THR A 299 7.65 -30.49 1.24
C THR A 299 6.34 -30.41 2.05
N GLN A 300 6.06 -29.27 2.64
CA GLN A 300 4.86 -28.98 3.43
C GLN A 300 3.77 -28.23 2.62
N LEU A 301 4.16 -27.65 1.48
CA LEU A 301 3.25 -26.80 0.69
C LEU A 301 2.07 -27.58 0.10
N GLY A 302 2.27 -28.85 -0.25
CA GLY A 302 1.23 -29.71 -0.85
C GLY A 302 0.84 -29.26 -2.27
N SER A 303 -0.47 -29.05 -2.50
CA SER A 303 -1.01 -28.63 -3.80
C SER A 303 -1.33 -27.14 -3.83
N LEU A 304 -1.10 -26.52 -4.98
CA LEU A 304 -1.51 -25.15 -5.27
C LEU A 304 -2.79 -25.13 -6.10
N GLN A 305 -3.76 -24.34 -5.67
CA GLN A 305 -5.05 -24.21 -6.33
C GLN A 305 -5.16 -22.88 -7.02
N PHE A 306 -5.86 -22.86 -8.15
CA PHE A 306 -6.13 -21.64 -8.93
C PHE A 306 -7.59 -21.59 -9.32
N GLU A 307 -8.23 -20.43 -9.10
CA GLU A 307 -9.64 -20.19 -9.42
C GLU A 307 -9.80 -18.84 -10.12
N ALA A 308 -10.80 -18.72 -10.97
CA ALA A 308 -11.20 -17.43 -11.51
C ALA A 308 -11.85 -16.56 -10.40
N PRO A 309 -11.63 -15.23 -10.37
CA PRO A 309 -12.34 -14.36 -9.44
C PRO A 309 -13.83 -14.27 -9.81
N ASP A 310 -14.72 -14.34 -8.81
CA ASP A 310 -16.16 -14.15 -8.99
C ASP A 310 -16.50 -12.65 -8.97
N THR A 311 -16.43 -12.00 -10.14
CA THR A 311 -16.68 -10.57 -10.29
C THR A 311 -18.16 -10.20 -10.23
N ASP A 312 -19.06 -11.15 -10.39
CA ASP A 312 -20.51 -10.92 -10.28
C ASP A 312 -20.92 -10.79 -8.80
N THR A 313 -20.35 -11.64 -7.95
CA THR A 313 -20.57 -11.57 -6.49
C THR A 313 -19.78 -10.42 -5.88
N PHE A 314 -18.51 -10.24 -6.25
CA PHE A 314 -17.59 -9.26 -5.69
C PHE A 314 -17.34 -8.14 -6.71
N ARG A 315 -18.30 -7.24 -6.84
CA ARG A 315 -18.34 -6.19 -7.88
C ARG A 315 -17.21 -5.17 -7.79
N CYS A 316 -16.59 -5.00 -6.61
CA CYS A 316 -15.55 -3.99 -6.43
C CYS A 316 -14.35 -4.18 -7.37
N LEU A 317 -14.00 -5.43 -7.74
CA LEU A 317 -12.94 -5.68 -8.71
C LEU A 317 -13.34 -5.19 -10.13
N ALA A 318 -14.58 -5.40 -10.52
CA ALA A 318 -15.09 -4.91 -11.82
C ALA A 318 -15.14 -3.37 -11.86
N LEU A 319 -15.63 -2.73 -10.79
CA LEU A 319 -15.67 -1.27 -10.66
C LEU A 319 -14.26 -0.64 -10.69
N ALA A 320 -13.30 -1.27 -10.05
CA ALA A 320 -11.92 -0.79 -10.08
C ALA A 320 -11.30 -0.91 -11.49
N ARG A 321 -11.57 -2.00 -12.21
CA ARG A 321 -11.15 -2.15 -13.61
C ARG A 321 -11.79 -1.09 -14.51
N GLU A 322 -13.07 -0.80 -14.32
CA GLU A 322 -13.78 0.24 -15.03
C GLU A 322 -13.15 1.61 -14.75
N ALA A 323 -12.93 1.94 -13.47
CA ALA A 323 -12.27 3.19 -13.08
C ALA A 323 -10.89 3.34 -13.72
N GLY A 324 -10.07 2.29 -13.66
CA GLY A 324 -8.73 2.29 -14.22
C GLY A 324 -8.73 2.45 -15.75
N LYS A 325 -9.56 1.69 -16.46
CA LYS A 325 -9.69 1.80 -17.93
C LYS A 325 -10.20 3.17 -18.38
N THR A 326 -11.11 3.77 -17.64
CA THR A 326 -11.60 5.13 -17.90
C THR A 326 -10.50 6.16 -17.66
N GLY A 327 -9.69 5.95 -16.62
CA GLY A 327 -8.56 6.82 -16.30
C GLY A 327 -8.96 8.20 -15.75
N GLY A 328 -8.06 9.17 -15.89
CA GLY A 328 -8.25 10.50 -15.37
C GLY A 328 -8.51 10.50 -13.86
N THR A 329 -9.47 11.31 -13.41
CA THR A 329 -9.82 11.43 -12.00
C THR A 329 -10.73 10.34 -11.45
N LEU A 330 -11.21 9.39 -12.29
CA LEU A 330 -12.16 8.36 -11.83
C LEU A 330 -11.57 7.38 -10.80
N PRO A 331 -10.31 6.90 -10.90
CA PRO A 331 -9.70 6.08 -9.85
C PRO A 331 -9.62 6.78 -8.50
N CYS A 332 -9.39 8.10 -8.46
CA CYS A 332 -9.42 8.92 -7.24
C CYS A 332 -10.81 8.88 -6.60
N VAL A 333 -11.85 9.09 -7.40
CA VAL A 333 -13.26 9.04 -6.95
C VAL A 333 -13.63 7.69 -6.40
N MET A 334 -13.28 6.62 -7.13
CA MET A 334 -13.52 5.23 -6.71
C MET A 334 -12.85 4.93 -5.35
N ASN A 335 -11.57 5.32 -5.20
CA ASN A 335 -10.85 5.11 -3.96
C ASN A 335 -11.45 5.89 -2.79
N ALA A 336 -11.76 7.18 -2.97
CA ALA A 336 -12.36 8.01 -1.92
C ALA A 336 -13.73 7.48 -1.47
N ALA A 337 -14.58 7.07 -2.41
CA ALA A 337 -15.87 6.45 -2.13
C ALA A 337 -15.71 5.14 -1.36
N ASN A 338 -14.76 4.28 -1.76
CA ASN A 338 -14.46 3.04 -1.06
C ASN A 338 -13.99 3.28 0.38
N GLU A 339 -13.09 4.23 0.61
CA GLU A 339 -12.62 4.55 1.96
C GLU A 339 -13.77 4.97 2.90
N ILE A 340 -14.69 5.79 2.42
CA ILE A 340 -15.86 6.24 3.19
C ILE A 340 -16.84 5.08 3.43
N ALA A 341 -17.15 4.29 2.40
CA ALA A 341 -18.07 3.16 2.52
C ALA A 341 -17.53 2.07 3.45
N VAL A 342 -16.23 1.77 3.38
CA VAL A 342 -15.55 0.84 4.30
C VAL A 342 -15.57 1.37 5.73
N ALA A 343 -15.32 2.67 5.94
CA ALA A 343 -15.37 3.27 7.27
C ALA A 343 -16.79 3.18 7.88
N ALA A 344 -17.82 3.46 7.11
CA ALA A 344 -19.21 3.35 7.53
C ALA A 344 -19.60 1.89 7.85
N PHE A 345 -19.17 0.94 7.04
CA PHE A 345 -19.37 -0.49 7.33
C PHE A 345 -18.71 -0.89 8.65
N LEU A 346 -17.44 -0.50 8.86
CA LEU A 346 -16.72 -0.78 10.12
C LEU A 346 -17.38 -0.13 11.34
N ALA A 347 -18.00 1.04 11.16
CA ALA A 347 -18.81 1.72 12.20
C ALA A 347 -20.21 1.12 12.38
N LYS A 348 -20.62 0.14 11.56
CA LYS A 348 -21.97 -0.45 11.52
C LYS A 348 -23.05 0.54 11.08
N GLU A 349 -22.66 1.56 10.34
CA GLU A 349 -23.53 2.59 9.75
C GLU A 349 -23.88 2.30 8.28
N GLY A 350 -23.25 1.29 7.69
CA GLY A 350 -23.47 0.81 6.33
C GLY A 350 -23.45 -0.70 6.22
N SER A 351 -23.98 -1.27 5.12
CA SER A 351 -23.98 -2.70 4.86
C SER A 351 -22.75 -3.14 4.06
N TYR A 352 -22.39 -4.43 4.14
CA TYR A 352 -21.30 -5.01 3.35
C TYR A 352 -21.50 -4.84 1.83
N LEU A 353 -22.70 -5.12 1.34
CA LEU A 353 -23.05 -4.96 -0.08
C LEU A 353 -23.13 -3.48 -0.48
N GLY A 354 -23.50 -2.60 0.45
CA GLY A 354 -23.56 -1.16 0.28
C GLY A 354 -22.19 -0.53 -0.05
N ILE A 355 -21.08 -1.22 0.24
CA ILE A 355 -19.74 -0.74 -0.14
C ILE A 355 -19.65 -0.60 -1.67
N ALA A 356 -19.95 -1.66 -2.41
CA ALA A 356 -19.90 -1.63 -3.88
C ALA A 356 -20.94 -0.69 -4.47
N GLU A 357 -22.15 -0.64 -3.89
CA GLU A 357 -23.25 0.22 -4.32
C GLU A 357 -22.90 1.71 -4.15
N CYS A 358 -22.29 2.09 -3.03
CA CYS A 358 -21.79 3.45 -2.79
C CYS A 358 -20.70 3.84 -3.80
N VAL A 359 -19.71 2.97 -4.01
CA VAL A 359 -18.63 3.21 -4.97
C VAL A 359 -19.19 3.45 -6.36
N GLU A 360 -20.09 2.58 -6.83
CA GLU A 360 -20.71 2.69 -8.14
C GLU A 360 -21.51 3.99 -8.31
N ALA A 361 -22.33 4.34 -7.30
CA ALA A 361 -23.14 5.56 -7.35
C ALA A 361 -22.29 6.83 -7.43
N VAL A 362 -21.19 6.89 -6.67
CA VAL A 362 -20.29 8.07 -6.68
C VAL A 362 -19.49 8.14 -7.99
N MET A 363 -19.03 7.00 -8.53
CA MET A 363 -18.38 6.94 -9.84
C MET A 363 -19.31 7.45 -10.95
N GLN A 364 -20.58 7.03 -10.96
CA GLN A 364 -21.57 7.46 -11.95
C GLN A 364 -21.92 8.96 -11.87
N ALA A 365 -21.84 9.55 -10.69
CA ALA A 365 -22.12 10.98 -10.49
C ALA A 365 -20.95 11.88 -10.89
N HIS A 366 -19.76 11.31 -11.17
CA HIS A 366 -18.56 12.08 -11.47
C HIS A 366 -18.41 12.42 -12.94
N GLN A 367 -17.96 13.65 -13.21
CA GLN A 367 -17.49 14.07 -14.54
C GLN A 367 -15.97 13.91 -14.59
N VAL A 368 -15.52 12.90 -15.32
CA VAL A 368 -14.10 12.55 -15.42
C VAL A 368 -13.30 13.68 -16.02
N GLN A 369 -12.19 14.04 -15.39
CA GLN A 369 -11.24 15.06 -15.82
C GLN A 369 -9.87 14.42 -16.03
N LYS A 370 -9.03 15.09 -16.83
CA LYS A 370 -7.60 14.74 -16.93
C LYS A 370 -6.91 15.08 -15.61
N VAL A 371 -5.98 14.23 -15.19
CA VAL A 371 -5.15 14.50 -14.01
C VAL A 371 -4.11 15.57 -14.36
N GLU A 372 -4.07 16.65 -13.59
CA GLU A 372 -3.20 17.81 -13.81
C GLU A 372 -2.28 18.12 -12.62
N SER A 373 -2.76 17.89 -11.39
CA SER A 373 -1.99 18.21 -10.18
C SER A 373 -2.46 17.40 -8.97
N VAL A 374 -1.61 17.34 -7.94
CA VAL A 374 -1.98 16.72 -6.64
C VAL A 374 -3.11 17.54 -5.97
N ASP A 375 -3.08 18.87 -6.08
CA ASP A 375 -4.13 19.74 -5.49
C ASP A 375 -5.50 19.44 -6.11
N GLN A 376 -5.57 19.29 -7.44
CA GLN A 376 -6.80 18.87 -8.13
C GLN A 376 -7.30 17.52 -7.60
N LEU A 377 -6.41 16.54 -7.44
CA LEU A 377 -6.80 15.21 -6.94
C LEU A 377 -7.30 15.27 -5.48
N GLU A 378 -6.73 16.14 -4.65
CA GLU A 378 -7.22 16.36 -3.28
C GLU A 378 -8.62 17.01 -3.27
N GLU A 379 -8.90 17.95 -4.18
CA GLU A 379 -10.24 18.52 -4.34
C GLU A 379 -11.26 17.49 -4.82
N VAL A 380 -10.89 16.65 -5.79
CA VAL A 380 -11.73 15.55 -6.29
C VAL A 380 -11.99 14.51 -5.20
N ASP A 381 -10.96 14.14 -4.44
CA ASP A 381 -11.09 13.22 -3.29
C ASP A 381 -12.08 13.78 -2.24
N ALA A 382 -11.95 15.06 -1.90
CA ALA A 382 -12.85 15.72 -0.95
C ALA A 382 -14.31 15.71 -1.45
N TRP A 383 -14.53 16.04 -2.73
CA TRP A 383 -15.85 15.98 -3.37
C TRP A 383 -16.43 14.55 -3.32
N ALA A 384 -15.63 13.55 -3.70
CA ALA A 384 -16.07 12.16 -3.73
C ALA A 384 -16.42 11.64 -2.33
N ARG A 385 -15.65 12.02 -1.30
CA ARG A 385 -15.95 11.70 0.10
C ARG A 385 -17.29 12.29 0.55
N ASP A 386 -17.59 13.53 0.18
CA ASP A 386 -18.86 14.16 0.51
C ASP A 386 -20.04 13.51 -0.21
N MET A 387 -19.88 13.12 -1.47
CA MET A 387 -20.88 12.36 -2.21
C MET A 387 -21.10 10.96 -1.61
N ALA A 388 -20.03 10.26 -1.22
CA ALA A 388 -20.12 8.95 -0.60
C ALA A 388 -20.89 9.01 0.73
N ARG A 389 -20.60 10.00 1.60
CA ARG A 389 -21.35 10.19 2.88
C ARG A 389 -22.85 10.38 2.64
N LYS A 390 -23.25 11.05 1.56
CA LYS A 390 -24.66 11.26 1.19
C LYS A 390 -25.30 10.00 0.60
N SER A 391 -24.50 9.07 0.08
CA SER A 391 -24.97 7.82 -0.55
C SER A 391 -25.09 6.65 0.42
N ILE A 392 -24.52 6.77 1.62
CA ILE A 392 -24.62 5.78 2.69
C ILE A 392 -25.95 6.04 3.41
N CYS A 393 -26.90 5.13 3.24
CA CYS A 393 -28.21 5.12 3.91
C CYS A 393 -28.31 3.93 4.85
#